data_49642e7db7fbc90debd287edd5990a7d
#
_entry.id   49642e7db7fbc90debd287edd5990a7d
#
_cell.length_a   1.000
_cell.length_b   1.000
_cell.length_c   1.000
_cell.angle_alpha   90.00
_cell.angle_beta   90.00
_cell.angle_gamma   90.00
#
_symmetry.space_group_name_H-M   'P 1'
#
loop_
_entity.id
_entity.type
_entity.pdbx_description
1 polymer ?
#
loop_
_entity_poly.entity_id
_entity_poly.type
_entity_poly.pdbx_seq_one_letter_code
_entity_poly.pdbx_strand_id
1 'polypeptide(L)'
;MEKFDLYDVNRKPLGISMVRGSHQPPNTFRLVVHVCIFSCDGKMLCQRRQPFKDDWSGMWDVSVGGSVVCGENSEQGARRETLEELGLSLPTTLIPSLTVTFDCGFDDYYCVTMDVAESSCHLQPEEVAEVKWLSLEDILHKIRCGSFIPYDENLIRLLFFFRNHRGSHTCNKK
;
A
#
# COMPACT_ATOMS: atom_id res chain seq x y z
N MET A 1 -12.59 13.70 12.24
CA MET A 1 -12.68 12.22 12.32
C MET A 1 -12.82 11.74 10.90
N GLU A 2 -11.93 10.87 10.45
CA GLU A 2 -11.92 10.35 9.08
C GLU A 2 -13.18 9.57 8.72
N LYS A 3 -13.61 9.71 7.47
CA LYS A 3 -14.72 8.97 6.89
C LYS A 3 -14.29 8.27 5.62
N PHE A 4 -14.86 7.11 5.35
CA PHE A 4 -14.64 6.30 4.18
C PHE A 4 -15.94 6.15 3.39
N ASP A 5 -15.87 6.30 2.07
CA ASP A 5 -16.98 5.94 1.20
C ASP A 5 -17.14 4.43 1.14
N LEU A 6 -18.39 3.97 1.06
CA LEU A 6 -18.71 2.55 0.97
C LEU A 6 -19.17 2.18 -0.44
N TYR A 7 -18.80 0.97 -0.82
CA TYR A 7 -19.01 0.39 -2.15
C TYR A 7 -19.77 -0.93 -2.05
N ASP A 8 -20.43 -1.35 -3.13
CA ASP A 8 -20.95 -2.69 -3.27
C ASP A 8 -19.82 -3.69 -3.69
N VAL A 9 -20.19 -4.98 -3.79
CA VAL A 9 -19.27 -6.05 -4.21
C VAL A 9 -18.74 -5.87 -5.65
N ASN A 10 -19.42 -5.07 -6.48
CA ASN A 10 -19.00 -4.74 -7.83
C ASN A 10 -18.18 -3.42 -7.87
N ARG A 11 -17.76 -2.93 -6.70
CA ARG A 11 -17.00 -1.70 -6.54
C ARG A 11 -17.73 -0.44 -7.02
N LYS A 12 -19.07 -0.44 -6.93
CA LYS A 12 -19.88 0.74 -7.21
C LYS A 12 -20.13 1.52 -5.93
N PRO A 13 -19.95 2.87 -5.94
CA PRO A 13 -20.24 3.69 -4.77
C PRO A 13 -21.70 3.54 -4.35
N LEU A 14 -21.93 3.37 -3.05
CA LEU A 14 -23.28 3.28 -2.47
C LEU A 14 -23.86 4.64 -2.09
N GLY A 15 -23.08 5.73 -2.16
CA GLY A 15 -23.49 7.07 -1.74
C GLY A 15 -23.63 7.22 -0.21
N ILE A 16 -23.09 6.28 0.55
CA ILE A 16 -23.02 6.31 2.01
C ILE A 16 -21.57 6.23 2.46
N SER A 17 -21.29 6.77 3.64
CA SER A 17 -19.96 6.73 4.24
C SER A 17 -20.00 6.22 5.67
N MET A 18 -18.86 5.72 6.18
CA MET A 18 -18.68 5.32 7.57
C MET A 18 -17.56 6.13 8.23
N VAL A 19 -17.62 6.27 9.54
CA VAL A 19 -16.54 6.88 10.33
C VAL A 19 -15.51 5.82 10.69
N ARG A 20 -14.20 6.16 10.67
CA ARG A 20 -13.12 5.27 11.11
C ARG A 20 -13.39 4.76 12.52
N GLY A 21 -13.27 3.46 12.74
CA GLY A 21 -13.51 2.81 14.02
C GLY A 21 -14.98 2.45 14.30
N SER A 22 -15.95 2.88 13.47
CA SER A 22 -17.32 2.39 13.57
C SER A 22 -17.50 1.03 12.93
N HIS A 23 -18.58 0.34 13.32
CA HIS A 23 -18.92 -0.96 12.69
C HIS A 23 -19.29 -0.75 11.22
N GLN A 24 -18.62 -1.49 10.33
CA GLN A 24 -18.93 -1.47 8.90
C GLN A 24 -20.21 -2.25 8.62
N PRO A 25 -21.20 -1.68 7.90
CA PRO A 25 -22.42 -2.40 7.54
C PRO A 25 -22.11 -3.67 6.71
N PRO A 26 -22.86 -4.76 6.90
CA PRO A 26 -22.66 -5.99 6.14
C PRO A 26 -22.86 -5.75 4.64
N ASN A 27 -22.16 -6.53 3.81
CA ASN A 27 -22.16 -6.41 2.35
C ASN A 27 -21.75 -5.04 1.81
N THR A 28 -20.98 -4.29 2.57
CA THR A 28 -20.33 -3.06 2.11
C THR A 28 -18.82 -3.22 2.10
N PHE A 29 -18.15 -2.48 1.24
CA PHE A 29 -16.72 -2.57 1.00
C PHE A 29 -16.11 -1.17 1.03
N ARG A 30 -14.89 -1.04 1.58
CA ARG A 30 -14.10 0.18 1.53
C ARG A 30 -12.89 -0.01 0.62
N LEU A 31 -12.28 1.10 0.20
CA LEU A 31 -11.03 1.07 -0.55
C LEU A 31 -9.84 1.28 0.38
N VAL A 32 -8.84 0.44 0.21
CA VAL A 32 -7.52 0.55 0.83
C VAL A 32 -6.49 0.60 -0.27
N VAL A 33 -5.43 1.33 -0.07
CA VAL A 33 -4.33 1.47 -1.03
C VAL A 33 -3.02 1.03 -0.41
N HIS A 34 -2.22 0.35 -1.21
CA HIS A 34 -0.85 0.01 -0.89
C HIS A 34 0.05 0.52 -2.02
N VAL A 35 1.05 1.31 -1.69
CA VAL A 35 2.06 1.74 -2.65
C VAL A 35 3.34 0.98 -2.38
N CYS A 36 3.87 0.34 -3.42
CA CYS A 36 5.13 -0.40 -3.40
C CYS A 36 6.12 0.36 -4.28
N ILE A 37 7.02 1.11 -3.67
CA ILE A 37 8.05 1.89 -4.36
C ILE A 37 9.28 1.00 -4.53
N PHE A 38 9.71 0.82 -5.78
CA PHE A 38 10.87 0.00 -6.12
C PHE A 38 12.00 0.88 -6.63
N SER A 39 13.23 0.54 -6.25
CA SER A 39 14.45 1.11 -6.83
C SER A 39 14.80 0.44 -8.16
N CYS A 40 15.66 1.08 -8.96
CA CYS A 40 16.15 0.50 -10.21
C CYS A 40 16.96 -0.80 -10.00
N ASP A 41 17.62 -0.97 -8.83
CA ASP A 41 18.31 -2.21 -8.46
C ASP A 41 17.37 -3.29 -7.90
N GLY A 42 16.06 -3.02 -7.85
CA GLY A 42 15.01 -4.02 -7.60
C GLY A 42 14.70 -4.26 -6.13
N LYS A 43 15.04 -3.34 -5.23
CA LYS A 43 14.59 -3.36 -3.83
C LYS A 43 13.28 -2.60 -3.69
N MET A 44 12.53 -2.91 -2.62
CA MET A 44 11.34 -2.16 -2.22
C MET A 44 11.71 -1.22 -1.06
N LEU A 45 11.28 0.03 -1.15
CA LEU A 45 11.32 0.94 -0.01
C LEU A 45 10.25 0.49 0.98
N CYS A 46 10.66 -0.03 2.12
CA CYS A 46 9.76 -0.48 3.17
C CYS A 46 9.77 0.53 4.31
N GLN A 47 8.61 0.71 4.94
CA GLN A 47 8.47 1.54 6.14
C GLN A 47 8.39 0.68 7.39
N ARG A 48 8.82 1.22 8.51
CA ARG A 48 8.59 0.65 9.84
C ARG A 48 7.55 1.49 10.57
N ARG A 49 6.48 0.85 10.99
CA ARG A 49 5.41 1.50 11.74
C ARG A 49 5.89 1.95 13.11
N GLN A 50 5.29 3.03 13.60
CA GLN A 50 5.58 3.49 14.97
C GLN A 50 5.19 2.44 16.02
N PRO A 51 5.97 2.32 17.12
CA PRO A 51 5.73 1.29 18.15
C PRO A 51 4.50 1.56 19.03
N PHE A 52 3.86 2.72 18.89
CA PHE A 52 2.64 3.08 19.62
C PHE A 52 1.36 2.96 18.77
N LYS A 53 1.44 2.40 17.57
CA LYS A 53 0.26 2.14 16.74
C LYS A 53 -0.55 0.96 17.31
N ASP A 54 -1.88 1.05 17.22
CA ASP A 54 -2.78 0.01 17.71
C ASP A 54 -2.61 -1.30 16.93
N ASP A 55 -2.48 -1.20 15.59
CA ASP A 55 -2.30 -2.35 14.72
C ASP A 55 -0.85 -2.44 14.21
N TRP A 56 -0.30 -3.67 14.20
CA TRP A 56 1.03 -3.99 13.67
C TRP A 56 2.16 -3.10 14.23
N SER A 57 2.11 -2.83 15.53
CA SER A 57 3.03 -1.97 16.26
C SER A 57 4.50 -2.32 16.01
N GLY A 58 5.28 -1.35 15.53
CA GLY A 58 6.72 -1.48 15.30
C GLY A 58 7.14 -2.46 14.21
N MET A 59 6.18 -3.02 13.47
CA MET A 59 6.47 -3.94 12.36
C MET A 59 6.85 -3.19 11.09
N TRP A 60 7.59 -3.88 10.23
CA TRP A 60 7.84 -3.44 8.86
C TRP A 60 6.61 -3.67 7.99
N ASP A 61 6.45 -2.81 6.98
CA ASP A 61 5.36 -2.83 6.01
C ASP A 61 5.90 -2.50 4.61
N VAL A 62 5.07 -2.65 3.59
CA VAL A 62 5.34 -2.11 2.26
C VAL A 62 5.56 -0.59 2.33
N SER A 63 5.80 0.09 1.21
CA SER A 63 6.23 1.49 1.24
C SER A 63 5.22 2.41 1.90
N VAL A 64 3.93 2.27 1.56
CA VAL A 64 2.83 3.07 2.12
C VAL A 64 1.57 2.21 2.15
N GLY A 65 0.74 2.37 3.17
CA GLY A 65 -0.57 1.72 3.24
C GLY A 65 -1.59 2.60 3.94
N GLY A 66 -2.77 2.78 3.33
CA GLY A 66 -3.79 3.63 3.93
C GLY A 66 -5.19 3.44 3.37
N SER A 67 -6.15 4.03 4.04
CA SER A 67 -7.55 3.98 3.63
C SER A 67 -7.90 5.18 2.73
N VAL A 68 -8.67 4.92 1.68
CA VAL A 68 -9.19 5.99 0.81
C VAL A 68 -10.30 6.72 1.57
N VAL A 69 -10.14 8.03 1.76
CA VAL A 69 -11.13 8.85 2.49
C VAL A 69 -12.29 9.26 1.60
N CYS A 70 -13.37 9.71 2.25
CA CYS A 70 -14.61 10.13 1.58
C CYS A 70 -14.32 11.19 0.50
N GLY A 71 -14.85 10.97 -0.70
CA GLY A 71 -14.68 11.84 -1.86
C GLY A 71 -13.42 11.61 -2.69
N GLU A 72 -12.52 10.72 -2.26
CA GLU A 72 -11.34 10.32 -3.03
C GLU A 72 -11.61 9.05 -3.85
N ASN A 73 -10.95 8.93 -4.97
CA ASN A 73 -10.75 7.65 -5.62
C ASN A 73 -9.44 6.99 -5.12
N SER A 74 -9.22 5.74 -5.52
CA SER A 74 -8.06 4.95 -5.11
C SER A 74 -6.71 5.63 -5.46
N GLU A 75 -6.59 6.23 -6.64
CA GLU A 75 -5.38 6.95 -7.06
C GLU A 75 -5.12 8.17 -6.17
N GLN A 76 -6.15 8.94 -5.87
CA GLN A 76 -6.05 10.11 -4.99
C GLN A 76 -5.62 9.71 -3.58
N GLY A 77 -6.21 8.63 -3.02
CA GLY A 77 -5.80 8.08 -1.74
C GLY A 77 -4.34 7.65 -1.73
N ALA A 78 -3.88 6.92 -2.76
CA ALA A 78 -2.48 6.50 -2.87
C ALA A 78 -1.51 7.70 -2.91
N ARG A 79 -1.87 8.76 -3.62
CA ARG A 79 -1.05 9.99 -3.70
C ARG A 79 -1.01 10.73 -2.37
N ARG A 80 -2.16 10.89 -1.72
CA ARG A 80 -2.25 11.57 -0.41
C ARG A 80 -1.44 10.82 0.63
N GLU A 81 -1.67 9.52 0.83
CA GLU A 81 -0.96 8.71 1.82
C GLU A 81 0.57 8.73 1.58
N THR A 82 1.01 8.63 0.31
CA THR A 82 2.45 8.69 0.01
C THR A 82 3.08 10.05 0.33
N LEU A 83 2.33 11.13 0.10
CA LEU A 83 2.80 12.47 0.43
C LEU A 83 2.80 12.69 1.95
N GLU A 84 1.77 12.23 2.66
CA GLU A 84 1.65 12.37 4.11
C GLU A 84 2.67 11.53 4.86
N GLU A 85 2.79 10.24 4.54
CA GLU A 85 3.65 9.32 5.28
C GLU A 85 5.15 9.47 4.95
N LEU A 86 5.48 9.74 3.68
CA LEU A 86 6.87 9.76 3.20
C LEU A 86 7.35 11.10 2.62
N GLY A 87 6.44 12.07 2.41
CA GLY A 87 6.77 13.34 1.73
C GLY A 87 7.10 13.18 0.25
N LEU A 88 6.71 12.06 -0.38
CA LEU A 88 7.04 11.76 -1.76
C LEU A 88 5.87 12.00 -2.70
N SER A 89 6.17 12.50 -3.90
CA SER A 89 5.19 12.66 -4.98
C SER A 89 5.30 11.50 -5.97
N LEU A 90 4.17 10.81 -6.21
CA LEU A 90 4.09 9.70 -7.16
C LEU A 90 4.09 10.18 -8.62
N PRO A 91 4.50 9.32 -9.59
CA PRO A 91 4.46 9.62 -11.02
C PRO A 91 3.06 10.06 -11.50
N THR A 92 3.00 10.88 -12.56
CA THR A 92 1.74 11.42 -13.08
C THR A 92 0.75 10.35 -13.48
N THR A 93 1.21 9.27 -14.12
CA THR A 93 0.36 8.13 -14.48
C THR A 93 0.46 7.08 -13.38
N LEU A 94 -0.64 6.81 -12.71
CA LEU A 94 -0.73 5.84 -11.63
C LEU A 94 -1.92 4.91 -11.87
N ILE A 95 -1.64 3.63 -12.06
CA ILE A 95 -2.64 2.59 -12.30
C ILE A 95 -2.37 1.45 -11.32
N PRO A 96 -3.40 0.89 -10.65
CA PRO A 96 -3.21 -0.27 -9.80
C PRO A 96 -2.58 -1.43 -10.59
N SER A 97 -1.55 -2.03 -10.04
CA SER A 97 -0.91 -3.23 -10.61
C SER A 97 -1.70 -4.49 -10.28
N LEU A 98 -2.39 -4.46 -9.15
CA LEU A 98 -3.20 -5.56 -8.62
C LEU A 98 -4.30 -4.99 -7.73
N THR A 99 -5.48 -5.62 -7.75
CA THR A 99 -6.53 -5.44 -6.75
C THR A 99 -6.80 -6.77 -6.07
N VAL A 100 -6.80 -6.80 -4.76
CA VAL A 100 -7.17 -7.95 -3.93
C VAL A 100 -8.44 -7.62 -3.18
N THR A 101 -9.43 -8.51 -3.25
CA THR A 101 -10.66 -8.37 -2.45
C THR A 101 -10.46 -9.07 -1.12
N PHE A 102 -10.84 -8.42 -0.04
CA PHE A 102 -10.91 -9.02 1.29
C PHE A 102 -12.31 -8.85 1.88
N ASP A 103 -12.59 -9.41 3.05
CA ASP A 103 -13.95 -9.54 3.63
C ASP A 103 -14.78 -8.25 3.63
N CYS A 104 -14.14 -7.10 3.80
CA CYS A 104 -14.83 -5.82 3.90
C CYS A 104 -14.22 -4.71 3.02
N GLY A 105 -13.47 -5.07 1.98
CA GLY A 105 -12.86 -4.05 1.11
C GLY A 105 -12.10 -4.56 -0.09
N PHE A 106 -11.45 -3.62 -0.74
CA PHE A 106 -10.56 -3.83 -1.88
C PHE A 106 -9.21 -3.18 -1.57
N ASP A 107 -8.15 -3.97 -1.66
CA ASP A 107 -6.76 -3.49 -1.59
C ASP A 107 -6.25 -3.23 -3.00
N ASP A 108 -6.00 -1.98 -3.34
CA ASP A 108 -5.35 -1.59 -4.58
C ASP A 108 -3.84 -1.43 -4.37
N TYR A 109 -3.05 -2.26 -5.03
CA TYR A 109 -1.59 -2.21 -4.99
C TYR A 109 -1.04 -1.45 -6.19
N TYR A 110 -0.24 -0.42 -5.92
CA TYR A 110 0.44 0.41 -6.90
C TYR A 110 1.94 0.10 -6.87
N CYS A 111 2.48 -0.53 -7.90
CA CYS A 111 3.92 -0.76 -8.04
C CYS A 111 4.51 0.37 -8.90
N VAL A 112 5.41 1.15 -8.31
CA VAL A 112 6.09 2.26 -8.98
C VAL A 112 7.60 2.15 -8.83
N THR A 113 8.35 2.58 -9.83
CA THR A 113 9.81 2.63 -9.75
C THR A 113 10.25 4.08 -9.55
N MET A 114 10.97 4.32 -8.46
CA MET A 114 11.49 5.63 -8.10
C MET A 114 12.82 5.45 -7.35
N ASP A 115 13.86 6.13 -7.79
CA ASP A 115 15.13 6.18 -7.06
C ASP A 115 15.14 7.39 -6.12
N VAL A 116 14.91 7.14 -4.85
CA VAL A 116 14.91 8.14 -3.80
C VAL A 116 15.94 7.76 -2.72
N ALA A 117 16.62 8.73 -2.15
CA ALA A 117 17.45 8.46 -0.98
C ALA A 117 16.54 8.32 0.26
N GLU A 118 16.81 7.36 1.14
CA GLU A 118 16.06 7.19 2.40
C GLU A 118 16.04 8.52 3.21
N SER A 119 17.16 9.25 3.19
CA SER A 119 17.30 10.55 3.87
C SER A 119 16.49 11.69 3.24
N SER A 120 15.95 11.52 2.05
CA SER A 120 15.10 12.52 1.40
C SER A 120 13.61 12.32 1.72
N CYS A 121 13.24 11.22 2.39
CA CYS A 121 11.90 11.00 2.86
C CYS A 121 11.59 11.90 4.07
N HIS A 122 10.42 12.55 4.03
CA HIS A 122 9.88 13.31 5.15
C HIS A 122 8.85 12.45 5.86
N LEU A 123 9.30 11.72 6.88
CA LEU A 123 8.46 10.74 7.58
C LEU A 123 7.44 11.43 8.47
N GLN A 124 6.18 10.99 8.38
CA GLN A 124 5.12 11.41 9.29
C GLN A 124 5.36 10.78 10.68
N PRO A 125 5.65 11.59 11.73
CA PRO A 125 6.08 11.06 13.03
C PRO A 125 5.02 10.19 13.72
N GLU A 126 3.75 10.37 13.38
CA GLU A 126 2.63 9.63 13.97
C GLU A 126 2.45 8.24 13.33
N GLU A 127 3.03 8.02 12.13
CA GLU A 127 2.83 6.79 11.36
C GLU A 127 4.12 6.00 11.18
N VAL A 128 5.21 6.68 10.76
CA VAL A 128 6.43 6.05 10.25
C VAL A 128 7.62 6.33 11.15
N ALA A 129 8.27 5.28 11.64
CA ALA A 129 9.48 5.36 12.48
C ALA A 129 10.76 5.45 11.64
N GLU A 130 10.83 4.67 10.57
CA GLU A 130 11.98 4.62 9.66
C GLU A 130 11.58 4.04 8.30
N VAL A 131 12.40 4.29 7.29
CA VAL A 131 12.29 3.63 5.96
C VAL A 131 13.61 2.97 5.60
N LYS A 132 13.54 1.89 4.81
CA LYS A 132 14.71 1.16 4.35
C LYS A 132 14.45 0.45 3.03
N TRP A 133 15.43 0.47 2.15
CA TRP A 133 15.44 -0.36 0.96
C TRP A 133 15.71 -1.82 1.31
N LEU A 134 14.75 -2.70 1.05
CA LEU A 134 14.83 -4.13 1.34
C LEU A 134 14.72 -4.96 0.06
N SER A 135 15.53 -5.99 -0.03
CA SER A 135 15.40 -7.00 -1.08
C SER A 135 14.19 -7.89 -0.84
N LEU A 136 13.76 -8.63 -1.86
CA LEU A 136 12.71 -9.65 -1.70
C LEU A 136 13.05 -10.63 -0.57
N GLU A 137 14.28 -11.11 -0.53
CA GLU A 137 14.71 -12.10 0.47
C GLU A 137 14.71 -11.51 1.89
N ASP A 138 15.09 -10.23 2.05
CA ASP A 138 15.03 -9.55 3.35
C ASP A 138 13.58 -9.46 3.86
N ILE A 139 12.63 -9.12 2.97
CA ILE A 139 11.21 -9.02 3.31
C ILE A 139 10.67 -10.38 3.71
N LEU A 140 10.92 -11.42 2.89
CA LEU A 140 10.45 -12.78 3.19
C LEU A 140 11.03 -13.31 4.50
N HIS A 141 12.31 -13.02 4.77
CA HIS A 141 12.93 -13.36 6.04
C HIS A 141 12.24 -12.64 7.22
N LYS A 142 11.97 -11.35 7.08
CA LYS A 142 11.28 -10.55 8.11
C LYS A 142 9.84 -11.03 8.36
N ILE A 143 9.12 -11.47 7.33
CA ILE A 143 7.77 -12.08 7.47
C ILE A 143 7.89 -13.35 8.32
N ARG A 144 8.81 -14.26 8.00
CA ARG A 144 9.02 -15.52 8.72
C ARG A 144 9.46 -15.32 10.18
N CYS A 145 10.21 -14.25 10.46
CA CYS A 145 10.63 -13.88 11.80
C CYS A 145 9.60 -13.05 12.57
N GLY A 146 8.43 -12.73 11.98
CA GLY A 146 7.38 -11.95 12.62
C GLY A 146 7.72 -10.46 12.83
N SER A 147 8.68 -9.91 12.08
CA SER A 147 9.06 -8.48 12.14
C SER A 147 8.54 -7.66 10.97
N PHE A 148 7.80 -8.27 10.06
CA PHE A 148 7.07 -7.64 8.95
C PHE A 148 5.59 -8.02 9.08
N ILE A 149 4.68 -7.16 8.64
CA ILE A 149 3.25 -7.50 8.56
C ILE A 149 3.10 -8.83 7.81
N PRO A 150 2.30 -9.78 8.31
CA PRO A 150 2.27 -11.15 7.81
C PRO A 150 1.53 -11.29 6.47
N TYR A 151 2.00 -10.55 5.45
CA TYR A 151 1.54 -10.78 4.09
C TYR A 151 1.86 -12.21 3.62
N ASP A 152 1.01 -12.75 2.74
CA ASP A 152 1.35 -13.98 2.04
C ASP A 152 2.61 -13.78 1.19
N GLU A 153 3.57 -14.69 1.30
CA GLU A 153 4.85 -14.58 0.57
C GLU A 153 4.67 -14.53 -0.95
N ASN A 154 3.63 -15.20 -1.48
CA ASN A 154 3.37 -15.17 -2.92
C ASN A 154 2.81 -13.82 -3.36
N LEU A 155 2.06 -13.12 -2.51
CA LEU A 155 1.66 -11.74 -2.78
C LEU A 155 2.90 -10.84 -2.89
N ILE A 156 3.82 -10.92 -1.95
CA ILE A 156 5.07 -10.13 -2.01
C ILE A 156 5.87 -10.45 -3.29
N ARG A 157 6.02 -11.74 -3.65
CA ARG A 157 6.68 -12.15 -4.89
C ARG A 157 5.98 -11.59 -6.12
N LEU A 158 4.65 -11.56 -6.13
CA LEU A 158 3.86 -11.01 -7.21
C LEU A 158 4.04 -9.49 -7.33
N LEU A 159 4.11 -8.75 -6.22
CA LEU A 159 4.40 -7.32 -6.23
C LEU A 159 5.80 -7.03 -6.81
N PHE A 160 6.81 -7.81 -6.45
CA PHE A 160 8.14 -7.73 -7.05
C PHE A 160 8.15 -8.07 -8.55
N PHE A 161 7.30 -8.98 -9.01
CA PHE A 161 7.11 -9.25 -10.43
C PHE A 161 6.51 -8.03 -11.14
N PHE A 162 5.47 -7.41 -10.57
CA PHE A 162 4.79 -6.26 -11.18
C PHE A 162 5.61 -4.97 -11.20
N ARG A 163 6.72 -4.87 -10.48
CA ARG A 163 7.59 -3.68 -10.54
C ARG A 163 8.02 -3.30 -11.96
N ASN A 164 8.23 -4.30 -12.83
CA ASN A 164 8.72 -4.13 -14.21
C ASN A 164 7.79 -4.75 -15.26
N HIS A 165 6.65 -5.32 -14.84
CA HIS A 165 5.74 -6.01 -15.74
C HIS A 165 4.35 -5.40 -15.66
N ARG A 166 3.73 -5.22 -16.81
CA ARG A 166 2.31 -4.90 -16.90
C ARG A 166 1.61 -6.09 -17.57
N GLY A 167 0.59 -6.63 -16.88
CA GLY A 167 -0.13 -7.80 -17.35
C GLY A 167 0.50 -9.13 -16.92
N SER A 168 -0.14 -10.23 -17.29
CA SER A 168 0.16 -11.59 -16.83
C SER A 168 1.16 -12.35 -17.72
N HIS A 169 1.57 -11.75 -18.83
CA HIS A 169 2.45 -12.40 -19.81
C HIS A 169 3.72 -11.59 -20.04
N THR A 170 4.85 -12.28 -20.14
CA THR A 170 6.08 -11.69 -20.66
C THR A 170 5.96 -11.57 -22.19
N CYS A 171 5.75 -10.34 -22.68
CA CYS A 171 5.88 -10.09 -24.11
C CYS A 171 7.34 -10.22 -24.51
N ASN A 172 7.73 -11.32 -25.16
CA ASN A 172 8.95 -11.35 -25.94
C ASN A 172 8.78 -10.34 -27.09
N LYS A 173 9.28 -9.11 -26.90
CA LYS A 173 9.47 -8.20 -28.03
C LYS A 173 10.48 -8.87 -28.96
N LYS A 174 10.01 -9.40 -30.12
CA LYS A 174 10.85 -9.75 -31.24
C LYS A 174 11.47 -8.51 -31.84
#